data_8c94a8b0c2170642f767b2e2ef74e9ae
#
_entry.id   8c94a8b0c2170642f767b2e2ef74e9ae
#
_cell.length_a   1.000
_cell.length_b   1.000
_cell.length_c   1.000
_cell.angle_alpha   90.00
_cell.angle_beta   90.00
_cell.angle_gamma   90.00
#
_symmetry.space_group_name_H-M   'P 1'
#
loop_
_entity.id
_entity.type
_entity.pdbx_description
1 polymer ?
#
loop_
_entity_poly.entity_id
_entity_poly.type
_entity_poly.pdbx_seq_one_letter_code
_entity_poly.pdbx_strand_id
1 'polypeptide(L)'
;QTPIGLNQYRASRHALISAKNNLHGYMEEAFNKARVDIEPVLAAPSFLTLFATVARAPLVTTVPAIVAQHYAPMFGLATSPLPFAFPSFPVQLIWHARSHEDSAHQWLRQRIERSAAAIVSPGLFQPG
;
A
#
# COMPACT_ATOMS: atom_id res chain seq x y z
N GLN A 1 5.55 0.24 -20.76
CA GLN A 1 5.38 1.54 -20.11
C GLN A 1 6.65 1.88 -19.34
N THR A 2 7.22 3.07 -19.55
CA THR A 2 8.45 3.49 -18.88
C THR A 2 8.18 3.74 -17.39
N PRO A 3 8.98 3.21 -16.44
CA PRO A 3 8.85 3.51 -15.04
C PRO A 3 8.96 5.00 -14.74
N ILE A 4 8.24 5.48 -13.74
CA ILE A 4 8.34 6.88 -13.30
C ILE A 4 9.74 7.15 -12.72
N GLY A 5 10.39 8.22 -13.20
CA GLY A 5 11.68 8.66 -12.65
C GLY A 5 11.53 9.48 -11.37
N LEU A 6 12.60 9.57 -10.55
CA LEU A 6 12.57 10.26 -9.27
C LEU A 6 12.17 11.74 -9.40
N ASN A 7 12.68 12.45 -10.38
CA ASN A 7 12.34 13.85 -10.60
C ASN A 7 10.87 14.03 -10.98
N GLN A 8 10.35 13.17 -11.84
CA GLN A 8 8.94 13.18 -12.23
C GLN A 8 8.05 12.83 -11.03
N TYR A 9 8.45 11.85 -10.21
CA TYR A 9 7.74 11.47 -9.00
C TYR A 9 7.65 12.64 -8.02
N ARG A 10 8.76 13.34 -7.74
CA ARG A 10 8.79 14.51 -6.85
C ARG A 10 7.97 15.68 -7.38
N ALA A 11 7.98 15.91 -8.69
CA ALA A 11 7.22 16.99 -9.32
C ALA A 11 5.71 16.71 -9.46
N SER A 12 5.29 15.48 -9.18
CA SER A 12 3.88 15.10 -9.26
C SER A 12 3.12 15.56 -8.02
N ARG A 13 1.82 15.77 -8.19
CA ARG A 13 0.89 16.02 -7.07
C ARG A 13 0.44 14.69 -6.49
N HIS A 14 0.55 14.52 -5.19
CA HIS A 14 0.34 13.25 -4.52
C HIS A 14 -1.01 13.17 -3.80
N ALA A 15 -1.69 12.03 -3.97
CA ALA A 15 -2.82 11.63 -3.16
C ALA A 15 -2.37 10.52 -2.19
N LEU A 16 -2.69 10.65 -0.91
CA LEU A 16 -2.24 9.73 0.14
C LEU A 16 -3.41 9.03 0.80
N ILE A 17 -3.15 7.83 1.31
CA ILE A 17 -4.07 7.18 2.22
C ILE A 17 -3.90 7.72 3.63
N SER A 18 -4.99 8.11 4.27
CA SER A 18 -4.99 8.58 5.65
C SER A 18 -6.33 8.33 6.31
N ALA A 19 -6.34 7.51 7.35
CA ALA A 19 -7.54 7.23 8.15
C ALA A 19 -8.05 8.46 8.92
N LYS A 20 -7.20 9.47 9.13
CA LYS A 20 -7.52 10.70 9.86
C LYS A 20 -7.79 11.91 8.97
N ASN A 21 -7.88 11.72 7.66
CA ASN A 21 -8.05 12.79 6.66
C ASN A 21 -7.03 13.94 6.79
N ASN A 22 -5.85 13.67 7.30
CA ASN A 22 -4.75 14.62 7.31
C ASN A 22 -3.75 14.31 6.19
N LEU A 23 -3.07 15.33 5.71
CA LEU A 23 -2.03 15.19 4.68
C LEU A 23 -0.72 14.62 5.25
N HIS A 24 -0.60 14.57 6.57
CA HIS A 24 0.50 13.96 7.30
C HIS A 24 0.08 12.56 7.71
N GLY A 25 0.27 11.61 6.82
CA GLY A 25 -0.17 10.24 7.00
C GLY A 25 0.94 9.33 7.52
N TYR A 26 0.56 8.08 7.66
CA TYR A 26 1.42 6.95 7.99
C TYR A 26 2.69 6.85 7.13
N MET A 27 2.63 7.35 5.90
CA MET A 27 3.73 7.30 4.94
C MET A 27 4.79 8.40 5.15
N GLU A 28 4.49 9.45 5.94
CA GLU A 28 5.38 10.59 6.11
C GLU A 28 6.75 10.18 6.67
N GLU A 29 6.76 9.35 7.70
CA GLU A 29 8.01 8.85 8.28
C GLU A 29 8.85 8.07 7.25
N ALA A 30 8.19 7.28 6.41
CA ALA A 30 8.86 6.50 5.37
C ALA A 30 9.43 7.39 4.26
N PHE A 31 8.71 8.44 3.84
CA PHE A 31 9.22 9.43 2.90
C PHE A 31 10.39 10.23 3.48
N ASN A 32 10.30 10.63 4.75
CA ASN A 32 11.39 11.31 5.46
C ASN A 32 12.64 10.45 5.54
N LYS A 33 12.51 9.17 5.88
CA LYS A 33 13.63 8.21 5.87
C LYS A 33 14.26 8.04 4.48
N ALA A 34 13.43 8.02 3.44
CA ALA A 34 13.88 7.93 2.06
C ALA A 34 14.44 9.26 1.52
N ARG A 35 14.33 10.37 2.26
CA ARG A 35 14.70 11.73 1.85
C ARG A 35 14.02 12.16 0.55
N VAL A 36 12.75 11.80 0.42
CA VAL A 36 11.93 12.13 -0.74
C VAL A 36 10.82 13.08 -0.30
N ASP A 37 10.94 14.33 -0.71
CA ASP A 37 9.88 15.32 -0.51
C ASP A 37 8.83 15.15 -1.59
N ILE A 38 7.58 15.15 -1.18
CA ILE A 38 6.41 15.10 -2.06
C ILE A 38 5.44 16.22 -1.69
N GLU A 39 4.59 16.61 -2.63
CA GLU A 39 3.50 17.55 -2.39
C GLU A 39 2.16 16.78 -2.24
N PRO A 40 1.71 16.49 -1.01
CA PRO A 40 0.42 15.86 -0.80
C PRO A 40 -0.70 16.90 -0.95
N VAL A 41 -1.58 16.70 -1.91
CA VAL A 41 -2.69 17.60 -2.20
C VAL A 41 -4.05 17.02 -1.84
N LEU A 42 -4.09 15.72 -1.55
CA LEU A 42 -5.30 15.00 -1.19
C LEU A 42 -4.99 13.85 -0.25
N ALA A 43 -5.89 13.61 0.70
CA ALA A 43 -5.90 12.41 1.52
C ALA A 43 -7.26 11.72 1.41
N ALA A 44 -7.26 10.39 1.36
CA ALA A 44 -8.48 9.59 1.32
C ALA A 44 -8.41 8.46 2.36
N PRO A 45 -9.54 8.11 3.01
CA PRO A 45 -9.55 7.12 4.07
C PRO A 45 -9.53 5.67 3.57
N SER A 46 -9.74 5.43 2.29
CA SER A 46 -9.74 4.09 1.71
C SER A 46 -9.01 4.04 0.38
N PHE A 47 -8.45 2.88 0.07
CA PHE A 47 -7.78 2.65 -1.21
C PHE A 47 -8.71 2.80 -2.42
N LEU A 48 -9.96 2.35 -2.32
CA LEU A 48 -10.92 2.45 -3.42
C LEU A 48 -11.27 3.90 -3.75
N THR A 49 -11.49 4.74 -2.73
CA THR A 49 -11.69 6.18 -2.91
C THR A 49 -10.46 6.83 -3.54
N LEU A 50 -9.28 6.44 -3.09
CA LEU A 50 -8.01 6.94 -3.61
C LEU A 50 -7.85 6.61 -5.10
N PHE A 51 -8.06 5.35 -5.50
CA PHE A 51 -7.98 4.93 -6.89
C PHE A 51 -9.02 5.61 -7.78
N ALA A 52 -10.27 5.70 -7.32
CA ALA A 52 -11.34 6.38 -8.06
C ALA A 52 -11.00 7.86 -8.32
N THR A 53 -10.35 8.52 -7.36
CA THR A 53 -9.92 9.91 -7.48
C THR A 53 -8.74 10.05 -8.45
N VAL A 54 -7.70 9.25 -8.27
CA VAL A 54 -6.50 9.27 -9.12
C VAL A 54 -6.82 8.91 -10.57
N ALA A 55 -7.81 8.06 -10.81
CA ALA A 55 -8.27 7.74 -12.16
C ALA A 55 -8.89 8.93 -12.92
N ARG A 56 -9.24 10.02 -12.23
CA ARG A 56 -9.95 11.19 -12.79
C ARG A 56 -9.21 12.50 -12.63
N ALA A 57 -8.04 12.48 -12.04
CA ALA A 57 -7.24 13.68 -11.79
C ALA A 57 -5.75 13.40 -12.09
N PRO A 58 -4.97 14.43 -12.46
CA PRO A 58 -3.53 14.29 -12.70
C PRO A 58 -2.77 14.15 -11.38
N LEU A 59 -2.97 13.03 -10.70
CA LEU A 59 -2.40 12.70 -9.40
C LEU A 59 -1.64 11.38 -9.49
N VAL A 60 -0.66 11.23 -8.62
CA VAL A 60 -0.03 9.94 -8.34
C VAL A 60 -0.33 9.52 -6.90
N THR A 61 -0.32 8.22 -6.67
CA THR A 61 -0.48 7.68 -5.31
C THR A 61 0.52 6.56 -5.08
N THR A 62 1.01 6.47 -3.85
CA THR A 62 1.87 5.39 -3.40
C THR A 62 1.08 4.46 -2.50
N VAL A 63 1.02 3.21 -2.88
CA VAL A 63 0.24 2.18 -2.19
C VAL A 63 1.04 0.88 -2.14
N PRO A 64 0.72 -0.07 -1.23
CA PRO A 64 1.33 -1.39 -1.25
C PRO A 64 1.17 -2.06 -2.61
N ALA A 65 2.24 -2.71 -3.09
CA ALA A 65 2.26 -3.34 -4.42
C ALA A 65 1.11 -4.33 -4.63
N ILE A 66 0.77 -5.11 -3.60
CA ILE A 66 -0.34 -6.06 -3.63
C ILE A 66 -1.70 -5.38 -3.88
N VAL A 67 -1.91 -4.21 -3.28
CA VAL A 67 -3.13 -3.40 -3.47
C VAL A 67 -3.16 -2.83 -4.88
N ALA A 68 -2.02 -2.31 -5.36
CA ALA A 68 -1.90 -1.77 -6.71
C ALA A 68 -2.15 -2.86 -7.77
N GLN A 69 -1.53 -4.03 -7.63
CA GLN A 69 -1.68 -5.14 -8.58
C GLN A 69 -3.14 -5.61 -8.72
N HIS A 70 -3.85 -5.63 -7.61
CA HIS A 70 -5.24 -6.12 -7.62
C HIS A 70 -6.23 -5.07 -8.11
N TYR A 71 -6.10 -3.84 -7.65
CA TYR A 71 -7.13 -2.82 -7.87
C TYR A 71 -6.83 -1.82 -9.00
N ALA A 72 -5.57 -1.49 -9.28
CA ALA A 72 -5.25 -0.48 -10.30
C ALA A 72 -5.85 -0.80 -11.69
N PRO A 73 -5.85 -2.07 -12.17
CA PRO A 73 -6.48 -2.41 -13.44
C PRO A 73 -7.99 -2.13 -13.48
N MET A 74 -8.69 -2.30 -12.35
CA MET A 74 -10.13 -2.04 -12.26
C MET A 74 -10.49 -0.57 -12.48
N PHE A 75 -9.55 0.33 -12.22
CA PHE A 75 -9.70 1.78 -12.41
C PHE A 75 -8.98 2.30 -13.65
N GLY A 76 -8.43 1.42 -14.48
CA GLY A 76 -7.65 1.80 -15.66
C GLY A 76 -6.35 2.53 -15.33
N LEU A 77 -5.79 2.31 -14.13
CA LEU A 77 -4.57 2.94 -13.67
C LEU A 77 -3.34 2.16 -14.07
N ALA A 78 -2.31 2.87 -14.45
CA ALA A 78 -0.97 2.34 -14.66
C ALA A 78 -0.22 2.26 -13.33
N THR A 79 0.63 1.26 -13.17
CA THR A 79 1.49 1.08 -12.01
C THR A 79 2.97 1.16 -12.40
N SER A 80 3.79 1.65 -11.50
CA SER A 80 5.24 1.74 -11.64
C SER A 80 5.90 1.39 -10.32
N PRO A 81 7.07 0.72 -10.32
CA PRO A 81 7.89 0.64 -9.13
C PRO A 81 8.25 2.03 -8.63
N LEU A 82 8.48 2.16 -7.32
CA LEU A 82 9.00 3.40 -6.75
C LEU A 82 10.43 3.64 -7.26
N PRO A 83 10.77 4.89 -7.61
CA PRO A 83 12.10 5.24 -8.12
C PRO A 83 13.15 5.42 -7.00
N PHE A 84 12.90 4.88 -5.81
CA PHE A 84 13.79 4.92 -4.65
C PHE A 84 13.49 3.75 -3.72
N ALA A 85 14.44 3.43 -2.84
CA ALA A 85 14.24 2.40 -1.82
C ALA A 85 13.21 2.89 -0.78
N PHE A 86 12.19 2.09 -0.55
CA PHE A 86 11.13 2.37 0.41
C PHE A 86 11.08 1.23 1.42
N PRO A 87 10.98 1.52 2.72
CA PRO A 87 10.94 0.47 3.74
C PRO A 87 9.69 -0.40 3.54
N SER A 88 9.90 -1.71 3.58
CA SER A 88 8.78 -2.65 3.68
C SER A 88 8.28 -2.71 5.13
N PHE A 89 7.02 -2.99 5.30
CA PHE A 89 6.42 -3.22 6.61
C PHE A 89 5.61 -4.51 6.59
N PRO A 90 5.72 -5.31 7.65
CA PRO A 90 4.99 -6.57 7.72
C PRO A 90 3.50 -6.31 7.96
N VAL A 91 2.66 -7.08 7.31
CA VAL A 91 1.26 -7.23 7.69
C VAL A 91 1.17 -8.44 8.61
N GLN A 92 0.65 -8.27 9.81
CA GLN A 92 0.63 -9.29 10.85
C GLN A 92 -0.79 -9.65 11.23
N LEU A 93 -1.01 -10.93 11.47
CA LEU A 93 -2.22 -11.45 12.10
C LEU A 93 -1.99 -11.51 13.61
N ILE A 94 -2.81 -10.83 14.37
CA ILE A 94 -2.69 -10.74 15.83
C ILE A 94 -3.96 -11.30 16.47
N TRP A 95 -3.80 -12.09 17.53
CA TRP A 95 -4.92 -12.64 18.31
C TRP A 95 -4.59 -12.69 19.79
N HIS A 96 -5.61 -12.77 20.61
CA HIS A 96 -5.44 -12.88 22.06
C HIS A 96 -4.93 -14.26 22.45
N ALA A 97 -3.99 -14.36 23.40
CA ALA A 97 -3.37 -15.61 23.85
C ALA A 97 -4.40 -16.68 24.28
N ARG A 98 -5.53 -16.27 24.89
CA ARG A 98 -6.62 -17.19 25.28
C ARG A 98 -7.22 -17.98 24.11
N SER A 99 -7.13 -17.46 22.88
CA SER A 99 -7.66 -18.10 21.68
C SER A 99 -6.60 -18.94 20.95
N HIS A 100 -5.40 -19.08 21.51
CA HIS A 100 -4.30 -19.75 20.85
C HIS A 100 -4.59 -21.24 20.61
N GLU A 101 -5.13 -21.93 21.62
CA GLU A 101 -5.45 -23.35 21.58
C GLU A 101 -6.88 -23.66 21.07
N ASP A 102 -7.68 -22.64 20.81
CA ASP A 102 -9.05 -22.82 20.30
C ASP A 102 -9.00 -23.35 18.86
N SER A 103 -9.62 -24.51 18.62
CA SER A 103 -9.55 -25.20 17.33
C SER A 103 -10.27 -24.44 16.20
N ALA A 104 -11.39 -23.78 16.49
CA ALA A 104 -12.09 -22.98 15.50
C ALA A 104 -11.27 -21.74 15.12
N HIS A 105 -10.65 -21.12 16.11
CA HIS A 105 -9.78 -19.97 15.89
C HIS A 105 -8.50 -20.35 15.12
N GLN A 106 -7.91 -21.52 15.42
CA GLN A 106 -6.77 -22.05 14.65
C GLN A 106 -7.15 -22.30 13.20
N TRP A 107 -8.30 -22.91 12.96
CA TRP A 107 -8.81 -23.12 11.61
C TRP A 107 -8.97 -21.79 10.84
N LEU A 108 -9.55 -20.76 11.48
CA LEU A 108 -9.72 -19.43 10.87
C LEU A 108 -8.36 -18.80 10.53
N ARG A 109 -7.38 -18.84 11.45
CA ARG A 109 -6.02 -18.33 11.20
C ARG A 109 -5.38 -18.99 9.99
N GLN A 110 -5.42 -20.32 9.93
CA GLN A 110 -4.89 -21.06 8.78
C GLN A 110 -5.56 -20.69 7.47
N ARG A 111 -6.87 -20.41 7.47
CA ARG A 111 -7.59 -19.93 6.27
C ARG A 111 -7.12 -18.56 5.84
N ILE A 112 -6.95 -17.65 6.79
CA ILE A 112 -6.45 -16.29 6.53
C ILE A 112 -5.02 -16.36 5.95
N GLU A 113 -4.13 -17.14 6.57
CA GLU A 113 -2.76 -17.32 6.11
C GLU A 113 -2.70 -17.89 4.69
N ARG A 114 -3.49 -18.91 4.39
CA ARG A 114 -3.57 -19.49 3.02
C ARG A 114 -4.08 -18.47 2.01
N SER A 115 -5.11 -17.71 2.37
CA SER A 115 -5.66 -16.67 1.49
C SER A 115 -4.65 -15.56 1.24
N ALA A 116 -3.94 -15.12 2.28
CA ALA A 116 -2.89 -14.13 2.15
C ALA A 116 -1.74 -14.62 1.26
N ALA A 117 -1.28 -15.86 1.47
CA ALA A 117 -0.23 -16.47 0.65
C ALA A 117 -0.61 -16.59 -0.84
N ALA A 118 -1.89 -16.85 -1.13
CA ALA A 118 -2.37 -16.93 -2.51
C ALA A 118 -2.41 -15.57 -3.23
N ILE A 119 -2.52 -14.47 -2.48
CA ILE A 119 -2.56 -13.11 -3.03
C ILE A 119 -1.14 -12.55 -3.23
N VAL A 120 -0.20 -12.93 -2.37
CA VAL A 120 1.19 -12.49 -2.45
C VAL A 120 1.91 -13.28 -3.54
N SER A 121 2.27 -12.62 -4.64
CA SER A 121 3.11 -13.23 -5.68
C SER A 121 4.45 -13.68 -5.09
N PRO A 122 5.02 -14.83 -5.55
CA PRO A 122 6.23 -15.44 -4.97
C PRO A 122 7.51 -14.57 -4.92
N GLY A 123 7.48 -13.34 -5.37
CA GLY A 123 8.61 -12.40 -5.33
C GLY A 123 8.49 -11.27 -4.32
N LEU A 124 7.37 -11.14 -3.60
CA LEU A 124 7.11 -10.04 -2.66
C LEU A 124 7.22 -10.45 -1.19
N PHE A 125 7.28 -11.74 -0.90
CA PHE A 125 7.44 -12.25 0.46
C PHE A 125 8.86 -12.76 0.64
N GLN A 126 9.70 -12.00 1.34
CA GLN A 126 10.89 -12.52 1.98
C GLN A 126 10.53 -12.74 3.45
N PRO A 127 10.53 -13.99 3.95
CA PRO A 127 10.43 -14.23 5.38
C PRO A 127 11.70 -13.68 6.03
N GLY A 128 11.52 -12.71 6.90
CA GLY A 128 12.58 -12.21 7.77
C GLY A 128 12.74 -13.10 8.97
#